data_93ff0550366631e3e71307f3f6dd7491
#
_entry.id   93ff0550366631e3e71307f3f6dd7491
#
_cell.length_a   1.000
_cell.length_b   1.000
_cell.length_c   1.000
_cell.angle_alpha   90.00
_cell.angle_beta   90.00
_cell.angle_gamma   90.00
#
_symmetry.space_group_name_H-M   'P 1'
#
loop_
_entity.id
_entity.type
_entity.pdbx_description
1 polymer ?
#
loop_
_entity_poly.entity_id
_entity_poly.type
_entity_poly.pdbx_seq_one_letter_code
_entity_poly.pdbx_strand_id
1 'polypeptide(L)'
;MTEAKDLSKGRLVLALAALFLSSMCTLGDLVINPIVANLYEVFAGSPEWLINLGITGPALIGLPFGFLAGILCDRMDKKIVMVVGFAIFTVSACCGALIVDIYYFVTMRMFATGIGWGLTNTAALAILADLFTDEDEHGKFVGWYNAAMSLIGAVMAAVAGVLAVGAWQNAFHTYLIAVPVLIMLIVFLPSMKPKTKAANAEAKKIEEVPSGWWTKLIPLTIQVFFVAICYFVLLYMIALFVTDAGAGDEAFIGMLASASTIAAAIGSFVFGPVYARMKNAVYLPSLFIMGLCVIVMALFPSPLIITVCVIISGFVWPFYFCFFYTRCTELVPASRAGTATSIVAVSDGAAAAGCSYLLTGLMGATGMNSVGVWPIFGVILIIVGVVSCIWFVATRKKAVAA
;
A
#
# COMPACT_ATOMS: atom_id res chain seq x y z
N MET A 1 4.54 2.16 -31.81
CA MET A 1 4.03 2.41 -30.45
C MET A 1 2.55 2.70 -30.59
N THR A 2 1.71 2.07 -29.77
CA THR A 2 0.26 2.31 -29.83
C THR A 2 -0.06 3.40 -28.82
N GLU A 3 -0.34 4.60 -29.27
CA GLU A 3 -0.84 5.68 -28.43
C GLU A 3 -2.35 5.55 -28.24
N ALA A 4 -2.89 6.19 -27.20
CA ALA A 4 -4.34 6.20 -26.95
C ALA A 4 -5.13 6.69 -28.18
N LYS A 5 -4.53 7.59 -28.97
CA LYS A 5 -5.11 8.16 -30.20
C LYS A 5 -5.27 7.15 -31.35
N ASP A 6 -4.50 6.06 -31.34
CA ASP A 6 -4.52 5.03 -32.38
C ASP A 6 -5.61 3.97 -32.12
N LEU A 7 -6.23 3.98 -30.94
CA LEU A 7 -7.28 3.04 -30.56
C LEU A 7 -8.68 3.63 -30.86
N SER A 8 -9.62 2.77 -31.28
CA SER A 8 -11.01 3.17 -31.28
C SER A 8 -11.47 3.57 -29.87
N LYS A 9 -12.31 4.61 -29.77
CA LYS A 9 -12.79 5.12 -28.47
C LYS A 9 -13.36 4.02 -27.58
N GLY A 10 -14.13 3.10 -28.12
CA GLY A 10 -14.71 1.99 -27.36
C GLY A 10 -13.66 1.03 -26.81
N ARG A 11 -12.66 0.69 -27.64
CA ARG A 11 -11.57 -0.20 -27.20
C ARG A 11 -10.67 0.45 -26.14
N LEU A 12 -10.42 1.74 -26.27
CA LEU A 12 -9.66 2.50 -25.26
C LEU A 12 -10.39 2.50 -23.90
N VAL A 13 -11.70 2.77 -23.90
CA VAL A 13 -12.50 2.76 -22.66
C VAL A 13 -12.47 1.39 -22.00
N LEU A 14 -12.64 0.30 -22.76
CA LEU A 14 -12.58 -1.06 -22.21
C LEU A 14 -11.19 -1.44 -21.72
N ALA A 15 -10.14 -1.02 -22.40
CA ALA A 15 -8.75 -1.23 -21.97
C ALA A 15 -8.45 -0.47 -20.66
N LEU A 16 -8.89 0.79 -20.55
CA LEU A 16 -8.74 1.57 -19.31
C LEU A 16 -9.58 0.99 -18.18
N ALA A 17 -10.81 0.55 -18.43
CA ALA A 17 -11.64 -0.11 -17.43
C ALA A 17 -10.96 -1.39 -16.90
N ALA A 18 -10.43 -2.24 -17.80
CA ALA A 18 -9.70 -3.43 -17.42
C ALA A 18 -8.45 -3.08 -16.59
N LEU A 19 -7.72 -2.05 -17.01
CA LEU A 19 -6.52 -1.59 -16.32
C LEU A 19 -6.83 -1.04 -14.91
N PHE A 20 -7.89 -0.24 -14.77
CA PHE A 20 -8.31 0.30 -13.48
C PHE A 20 -8.85 -0.80 -12.55
N LEU A 21 -9.63 -1.73 -13.08
CA LEU A 21 -10.11 -2.88 -12.31
C LEU A 21 -8.95 -3.78 -11.85
N SER A 22 -7.88 -3.90 -12.64
CA SER A 22 -6.71 -4.69 -12.26
C SER A 22 -5.96 -4.14 -11.05
N SER A 23 -6.18 -2.86 -10.69
CA SER A 23 -5.62 -2.26 -9.47
C SER A 23 -6.07 -2.95 -8.18
N MET A 24 -7.11 -3.82 -8.28
CA MET A 24 -7.52 -4.70 -7.17
C MET A 24 -6.39 -5.56 -6.61
N CYS A 25 -5.36 -5.88 -7.41
CA CYS A 25 -4.23 -6.64 -6.91
C CYS A 25 -3.38 -5.89 -5.88
N THR A 26 -3.46 -4.56 -5.84
CA THR A 26 -2.67 -3.72 -4.93
C THR A 26 -3.33 -3.61 -3.55
N LEU A 27 -4.58 -3.20 -3.48
CA LEU A 27 -5.34 -3.11 -2.22
C LEU A 27 -6.27 -4.31 -2.00
N GLY A 28 -6.28 -5.29 -2.90
CA GLY A 28 -6.96 -6.57 -2.70
C GLY A 28 -6.46 -7.33 -1.47
N ASP A 29 -5.27 -7.00 -1.00
CA ASP A 29 -4.71 -7.53 0.25
C ASP A 29 -5.57 -7.19 1.49
N LEU A 30 -6.38 -6.13 1.42
CA LEU A 30 -7.33 -5.77 2.48
C LEU A 30 -8.42 -6.83 2.72
N VAL A 31 -8.62 -7.78 1.81
CA VAL A 31 -9.50 -8.96 1.99
C VAL A 31 -9.06 -9.80 3.19
N ILE A 32 -7.75 -9.80 3.53
CA ILE A 32 -7.24 -10.57 4.66
C ILE A 32 -7.60 -9.93 6.02
N ASN A 33 -7.78 -8.60 6.05
CA ASN A 33 -7.95 -7.87 7.32
C ASN A 33 -9.08 -8.40 8.20
N PRO A 34 -10.30 -8.68 7.68
CA PRO A 34 -11.39 -9.19 8.51
C PRO A 34 -11.08 -10.53 9.15
N ILE A 35 -10.26 -11.37 8.51
CA ILE A 35 -10.02 -12.75 8.89
C ILE A 35 -8.70 -12.97 9.65
N VAL A 36 -7.91 -11.92 9.92
CA VAL A 36 -6.61 -12.05 10.60
C VAL A 36 -6.74 -12.78 11.93
N ALA A 37 -7.74 -12.45 12.76
CA ALA A 37 -7.96 -13.14 14.04
C ALA A 37 -8.26 -14.64 13.85
N ASN A 38 -9.12 -14.98 12.89
CA ASN A 38 -9.44 -16.37 12.56
C ASN A 38 -8.21 -17.17 12.10
N LEU A 39 -7.27 -16.51 11.39
CA LEU A 39 -6.02 -17.18 10.95
C LEU A 39 -5.15 -17.59 12.13
N TYR A 40 -5.05 -16.76 13.18
CA TYR A 40 -4.32 -17.13 14.40
C TYR A 40 -5.00 -18.28 15.16
N GLU A 41 -6.32 -18.33 15.16
CA GLU A 41 -7.07 -19.45 15.77
C GLU A 41 -6.91 -20.74 14.98
N VAL A 42 -7.15 -20.70 13.67
CA VAL A 42 -7.12 -21.88 12.77
C VAL A 42 -5.73 -22.48 12.70
N PHE A 43 -4.70 -21.65 12.69
CA PHE A 43 -3.30 -22.09 12.60
C PHE A 43 -2.56 -22.03 13.94
N ALA A 44 -3.26 -22.05 15.08
CA ALA A 44 -2.66 -21.95 16.42
C ALA A 44 -1.59 -23.04 16.71
N GLY A 45 -1.61 -24.18 16.01
CA GLY A 45 -0.58 -25.21 16.11
C GLY A 45 0.69 -24.95 15.28
N SER A 46 0.70 -23.89 14.48
CA SER A 46 1.82 -23.52 13.62
C SER A 46 2.69 -22.43 14.29
N PRO A 47 3.98 -22.34 13.92
CA PRO A 47 4.82 -21.24 14.40
C PRO A 47 4.23 -19.88 14.02
N GLU A 48 4.14 -18.97 14.97
CA GLU A 48 3.52 -17.65 14.82
C GLU A 48 4.18 -16.82 13.69
N TRP A 49 5.50 -16.95 13.52
CA TRP A 49 6.22 -16.27 12.44
C TRP A 49 5.71 -16.70 11.04
N LEU A 50 5.23 -17.94 10.90
CA LEU A 50 4.72 -18.44 9.64
C LEU A 50 3.32 -17.90 9.33
N ILE A 51 2.48 -17.73 10.36
CA ILE A 51 1.17 -17.05 10.24
C ILE A 51 1.39 -15.60 9.82
N ASN A 52 2.30 -14.89 10.51
CA ASN A 52 2.70 -13.52 10.18
C ASN A 52 3.21 -13.40 8.74
N LEU A 53 3.98 -14.40 8.28
CA LEU A 53 4.46 -14.46 6.90
C LEU A 53 3.31 -14.53 5.88
N GLY A 54 2.24 -15.26 6.20
CA GLY A 54 1.04 -15.30 5.35
C GLY A 54 0.25 -13.98 5.36
N ILE A 55 0.28 -13.22 6.47
CA ILE A 55 -0.49 -11.98 6.60
C ILE A 55 0.23 -10.81 5.91
N THR A 56 1.48 -10.54 6.26
CA THR A 56 2.20 -9.33 5.84
C THR A 56 3.44 -9.58 4.98
N GLY A 57 3.92 -10.83 4.94
CA GLY A 57 5.09 -11.22 4.15
C GLY A 57 4.97 -10.98 2.63
N PRO A 58 3.78 -11.06 2.00
CA PRO A 58 3.64 -10.75 0.57
C PRO A 58 4.21 -9.40 0.15
N ALA A 59 4.19 -8.39 1.04
CA ALA A 59 4.80 -7.09 0.77
C ALA A 59 6.30 -7.17 0.48
N LEU A 60 7.04 -8.06 1.14
CA LEU A 60 8.47 -8.28 0.88
C LEU A 60 8.73 -8.87 -0.50
N ILE A 61 7.89 -9.80 -0.94
CA ILE A 61 8.03 -10.45 -2.25
C ILE A 61 7.61 -9.51 -3.38
N GLY A 62 6.60 -8.67 -3.16
CA GLY A 62 6.11 -7.72 -4.15
C GLY A 62 7.16 -6.71 -4.61
N LEU A 63 8.04 -6.26 -3.72
CA LEU A 63 9.08 -5.28 -4.06
C LEU A 63 10.08 -5.78 -5.11
N PRO A 64 10.78 -6.94 -4.95
CA PRO A 64 11.70 -7.45 -5.96
C PRO A 64 10.99 -7.80 -7.27
N PHE A 65 9.74 -8.31 -7.22
CA PHE A 65 8.98 -8.59 -8.44
C PHE A 65 8.46 -7.33 -9.13
N GLY A 66 8.19 -6.26 -8.41
CA GLY A 66 7.93 -4.94 -8.99
C GLY A 66 9.15 -4.39 -9.74
N PHE A 67 10.35 -4.54 -9.18
CA PHE A 67 11.60 -4.18 -9.86
C PHE A 67 11.84 -5.06 -11.10
N LEU A 68 11.63 -6.37 -10.98
CA LEU A 68 11.74 -7.31 -12.11
C LEU A 68 10.74 -6.94 -13.22
N ALA A 69 9.52 -6.56 -12.87
CA ALA A 69 8.50 -6.12 -13.83
C ALA A 69 8.94 -4.89 -14.63
N GLY A 70 9.63 -3.93 -13.99
CA GLY A 70 10.23 -2.79 -14.70
C GLY A 70 11.20 -3.24 -15.78
N ILE A 71 12.13 -4.16 -15.43
CA ILE A 71 13.09 -4.72 -16.38
C ILE A 71 12.39 -5.49 -17.51
N LEU A 72 11.36 -6.26 -17.19
CA LEU A 72 10.59 -7.02 -18.17
C LEU A 72 9.80 -6.09 -19.11
N CYS A 73 9.18 -5.04 -18.60
CA CYS A 73 8.48 -4.03 -19.40
C CYS A 73 9.39 -3.29 -20.38
N ASP A 74 10.68 -3.17 -20.06
CA ASP A 74 11.68 -2.59 -20.96
C ASP A 74 12.16 -3.54 -22.07
N ARG A 75 11.96 -4.86 -21.90
CA ARG A 75 12.49 -5.91 -22.80
C ARG A 75 11.44 -6.64 -23.60
N MET A 76 10.21 -6.71 -23.10
CA MET A 76 9.14 -7.48 -23.72
C MET A 76 7.82 -6.68 -23.73
N ASP A 77 6.79 -7.26 -24.37
CA ASP A 77 5.48 -6.63 -24.43
C ASP A 77 4.89 -6.44 -23.02
N LYS A 78 4.60 -5.20 -22.65
CA LYS A 78 4.04 -4.83 -21.34
C LYS A 78 2.69 -5.52 -21.09
N LYS A 79 1.89 -5.77 -22.14
CA LYS A 79 0.66 -6.56 -22.05
C LYS A 79 0.93 -7.96 -21.50
N ILE A 80 2.00 -8.62 -21.94
CA ILE A 80 2.35 -9.98 -21.47
C ILE A 80 2.71 -9.95 -20.00
N VAL A 81 3.55 -8.99 -19.57
CA VAL A 81 3.92 -8.83 -18.15
C VAL A 81 2.68 -8.61 -17.29
N MET A 82 1.79 -7.73 -17.73
CA MET A 82 0.52 -7.42 -17.07
C MET A 82 -0.40 -8.64 -16.93
N VAL A 83 -0.64 -9.35 -18.05
CA VAL A 83 -1.54 -10.50 -18.09
C VAL A 83 -0.97 -11.67 -17.27
N VAL A 84 0.33 -11.94 -17.35
CA VAL A 84 0.97 -12.99 -16.55
C VAL A 84 0.91 -12.66 -15.06
N GLY A 85 1.26 -11.42 -14.68
CA GLY A 85 1.18 -10.99 -13.28
C GLY A 85 -0.23 -11.11 -12.73
N PHE A 86 -1.23 -10.61 -13.47
CA PHE A 86 -2.62 -10.65 -13.04
C PHE A 86 -3.22 -12.06 -13.07
N ALA A 87 -2.76 -12.95 -13.98
CA ALA A 87 -3.15 -14.36 -13.97
C ALA A 87 -2.62 -15.09 -12.73
N ILE A 88 -1.34 -14.87 -12.36
CA ILE A 88 -0.76 -15.39 -11.12
C ILE A 88 -1.59 -14.91 -9.92
N PHE A 89 -1.89 -13.62 -9.84
CA PHE A 89 -2.76 -13.05 -8.78
C PHE A 89 -4.12 -13.74 -8.77
N THR A 90 -4.82 -13.83 -9.91
CA THR A 90 -6.17 -14.37 -9.99
C THR A 90 -6.23 -15.82 -9.53
N VAL A 91 -5.35 -16.67 -10.05
CA VAL A 91 -5.33 -18.11 -9.71
C VAL A 91 -5.00 -18.28 -8.23
N SER A 92 -3.92 -17.67 -7.76
CA SER A 92 -3.46 -17.86 -6.39
C SER A 92 -4.42 -17.25 -5.36
N ALA A 93 -5.03 -16.09 -5.66
CA ALA A 93 -6.00 -15.45 -4.79
C ALA A 93 -7.31 -16.24 -4.71
N CYS A 94 -7.85 -16.73 -5.84
CA CYS A 94 -9.05 -17.56 -5.84
C CYS A 94 -8.83 -18.91 -5.14
N CYS A 95 -7.62 -19.47 -5.23
CA CYS A 95 -7.28 -20.76 -4.65
C CYS A 95 -6.75 -20.66 -3.21
N GLY A 96 -6.53 -19.48 -2.68
CA GLY A 96 -5.79 -19.24 -1.44
C GLY A 96 -6.34 -19.91 -0.18
N ALA A 97 -7.62 -20.28 -0.14
CA ALA A 97 -8.26 -20.91 1.01
C ALA A 97 -8.85 -22.31 0.68
N LEU A 98 -8.47 -22.92 -0.45
CA LEU A 98 -8.99 -24.25 -0.83
C LEU A 98 -8.50 -25.37 0.10
N ILE A 99 -7.29 -25.25 0.62
CA ILE A 99 -6.69 -26.21 1.55
C ILE A 99 -6.36 -25.50 2.84
N VAL A 100 -6.83 -26.02 3.98
CA VAL A 100 -6.55 -25.49 5.31
C VAL A 100 -5.21 -26.07 5.78
N ASP A 101 -4.14 -25.56 5.19
CA ASP A 101 -2.76 -25.84 5.54
C ASP A 101 -1.96 -24.54 5.49
N ILE A 102 -1.12 -24.32 6.51
CA ILE A 102 -0.40 -23.04 6.66
C ILE A 102 0.63 -22.83 5.54
N TYR A 103 1.33 -23.88 5.09
CA TYR A 103 2.32 -23.75 4.02
C TYR A 103 1.64 -23.49 2.68
N TYR A 104 0.50 -24.13 2.44
CA TYR A 104 -0.33 -23.86 1.26
C TYR A 104 -0.82 -22.41 1.27
N PHE A 105 -1.40 -21.96 2.40
CA PHE A 105 -1.89 -20.60 2.57
C PHE A 105 -0.78 -19.56 2.31
N VAL A 106 0.36 -19.69 2.99
CA VAL A 106 1.52 -18.79 2.82
C VAL A 106 1.99 -18.77 1.37
N THR A 107 2.11 -19.94 0.73
CA THR A 107 2.55 -20.04 -0.67
C THR A 107 1.60 -19.31 -1.61
N MET A 108 0.29 -19.55 -1.48
CA MET A 108 -0.71 -18.87 -2.31
C MET A 108 -0.70 -17.35 -2.10
N ARG A 109 -0.54 -16.92 -0.86
CA ARG A 109 -0.41 -15.48 -0.54
C ARG A 109 0.83 -14.85 -1.17
N MET A 110 1.99 -15.51 -1.10
CA MET A 110 3.23 -15.04 -1.72
C MET A 110 3.09 -14.91 -3.25
N PHE A 111 2.45 -15.87 -3.92
CA PHE A 111 2.18 -15.81 -5.35
C PHE A 111 1.14 -14.72 -5.68
N ALA A 112 0.00 -14.69 -4.98
CA ALA A 112 -1.09 -13.76 -5.28
C ALA A 112 -0.68 -12.31 -5.06
N THR A 113 -0.45 -11.93 -3.81
CA THR A 113 -0.21 -10.54 -3.45
C THR A 113 1.26 -10.14 -3.51
N GLY A 114 2.19 -11.10 -3.45
CA GLY A 114 3.61 -10.83 -3.67
C GLY A 114 3.93 -10.68 -5.15
N ILE A 115 4.00 -11.80 -5.87
CA ILE A 115 4.45 -11.84 -7.27
C ILE A 115 3.42 -11.17 -8.19
N GLY A 116 2.13 -11.53 -8.02
CA GLY A 116 1.05 -11.02 -8.85
C GLY A 116 0.93 -9.50 -8.77
N TRP A 117 0.94 -8.94 -7.56
CA TRP A 117 0.92 -7.49 -7.36
C TRP A 117 2.15 -6.80 -7.94
N GLY A 118 3.36 -7.28 -7.61
CA GLY A 118 4.61 -6.67 -8.07
C GLY A 118 4.66 -6.54 -9.60
N LEU A 119 4.30 -7.61 -10.33
CA LEU A 119 4.27 -7.61 -11.78
C LEU A 119 3.17 -6.71 -12.34
N THR A 120 1.95 -6.82 -11.80
CA THR A 120 0.77 -6.14 -12.33
C THR A 120 0.83 -4.63 -12.13
N ASN A 121 1.12 -4.18 -10.91
CA ASN A 121 1.10 -2.75 -10.58
C ASN A 121 2.14 -1.96 -11.39
N THR A 122 3.36 -2.50 -11.50
CA THR A 122 4.43 -1.87 -12.28
C THR A 122 4.09 -1.84 -13.78
N ALA A 123 3.58 -2.95 -14.31
CA ALA A 123 3.17 -3.01 -15.72
C ALA A 123 2.00 -2.06 -16.02
N ALA A 124 1.03 -1.92 -15.10
CA ALA A 124 -0.10 -1.01 -15.25
C ALA A 124 0.36 0.45 -15.41
N LEU A 125 1.23 0.91 -14.52
CA LEU A 125 1.78 2.28 -14.58
C LEU A 125 2.62 2.50 -15.85
N ALA A 126 3.42 1.49 -16.26
CA ALA A 126 4.18 1.56 -17.51
C ALA A 126 3.30 1.58 -18.76
N ILE A 127 2.13 0.93 -18.74
CA ILE A 127 1.14 0.96 -19.81
C ILE A 127 0.46 2.33 -19.87
N LEU A 128 0.09 2.92 -18.73
CA LEU A 128 -0.47 4.28 -18.68
C LEU A 128 0.50 5.31 -19.25
N ALA A 129 1.80 5.19 -18.95
CA ALA A 129 2.83 6.08 -19.50
C ALA A 129 2.98 5.96 -21.03
N ASP A 130 2.73 4.78 -21.61
CA ASP A 130 2.76 4.61 -23.08
C ASP A 130 1.46 5.04 -23.75
N LEU A 131 0.31 4.90 -23.07
CA LEU A 131 -0.98 5.33 -23.61
C LEU A 131 -1.13 6.86 -23.62
N PHE A 132 -0.61 7.51 -22.60
CA PHE A 132 -0.71 8.96 -22.40
C PHE A 132 0.68 9.56 -22.34
N THR A 133 1.16 10.09 -23.45
CA THR A 133 2.50 10.69 -23.58
C THR A 133 2.55 12.16 -23.17
N ASP A 134 1.38 12.82 -23.14
CA ASP A 134 1.23 14.16 -22.58
C ASP A 134 1.30 14.10 -21.05
N GLU A 135 2.08 14.98 -20.43
CA GLU A 135 2.40 14.95 -19.01
C GLU A 135 1.15 15.20 -18.14
N ASP A 136 0.28 16.12 -18.57
CA ASP A 136 -0.95 16.44 -17.84
C ASP A 136 -1.99 15.31 -17.95
N GLU A 137 -2.15 14.72 -19.14
CA GLU A 137 -3.02 13.56 -19.34
C GLU A 137 -2.50 12.35 -18.55
N HIS A 138 -1.20 12.07 -18.61
CA HIS A 138 -0.59 10.98 -17.86
C HIS A 138 -0.83 11.12 -16.37
N GLY A 139 -0.55 12.29 -15.79
CA GLY A 139 -0.78 12.59 -14.38
C GLY A 139 -2.24 12.39 -13.96
N LYS A 140 -3.18 12.81 -14.80
CA LYS A 140 -4.62 12.64 -14.60
C LYS A 140 -5.03 11.15 -14.54
N PHE A 141 -4.57 10.34 -15.50
CA PHE A 141 -4.93 8.91 -15.54
C PHE A 141 -4.26 8.09 -14.45
N VAL A 142 -3.04 8.43 -14.05
CA VAL A 142 -2.39 7.85 -12.86
C VAL A 142 -3.18 8.20 -11.58
N GLY A 143 -3.65 9.44 -11.46
CA GLY A 143 -4.53 9.86 -10.36
C GLY A 143 -5.84 9.06 -10.32
N TRP A 144 -6.48 8.84 -11.48
CA TRP A 144 -7.69 8.02 -11.57
C TRP A 144 -7.44 6.54 -11.27
N TYR A 145 -6.28 6.01 -11.67
CA TYR A 145 -5.87 4.65 -11.33
C TYR A 145 -5.74 4.47 -9.81
N ASN A 146 -5.10 5.41 -9.12
CA ASN A 146 -4.97 5.39 -7.66
C ASN A 146 -6.33 5.56 -6.95
N ALA A 147 -7.23 6.39 -7.47
CA ALA A 147 -8.57 6.54 -6.95
C ALA A 147 -9.40 5.24 -7.13
N ALA A 148 -9.31 4.61 -8.30
CA ALA A 148 -9.94 3.31 -8.57
C ALA A 148 -9.40 2.22 -7.65
N MET A 149 -8.07 2.17 -7.45
CA MET A 149 -7.41 1.26 -6.51
C MET A 149 -7.97 1.38 -5.10
N SER A 150 -8.11 2.61 -4.59
CA SER A 150 -8.65 2.86 -3.24
C SER A 150 -10.11 2.45 -3.12
N LEU A 151 -10.93 2.79 -4.12
CA LEU A 151 -12.35 2.45 -4.12
C LEU A 151 -12.58 0.93 -4.20
N ILE A 152 -11.87 0.25 -5.10
CA ILE A 152 -11.95 -1.19 -5.28
C ILE A 152 -11.46 -1.90 -4.01
N GLY A 153 -10.35 -1.47 -3.43
CA GLY A 153 -9.84 -2.02 -2.17
C GLY A 153 -10.85 -1.90 -1.02
N ALA A 154 -11.51 -0.74 -0.89
CA ALA A 154 -12.54 -0.53 0.10
C ALA A 154 -13.76 -1.47 -0.09
N VAL A 155 -14.24 -1.60 -1.33
CA VAL A 155 -15.35 -2.52 -1.65
C VAL A 155 -14.96 -3.96 -1.37
N MET A 156 -13.76 -4.38 -1.77
CA MET A 156 -13.28 -5.75 -1.53
C MET A 156 -13.17 -6.06 -0.03
N ALA A 157 -12.67 -5.13 0.78
CA ALA A 157 -12.57 -5.30 2.24
C ALA A 157 -13.96 -5.46 2.89
N ALA A 158 -14.93 -4.61 2.49
CA ALA A 158 -16.31 -4.71 3.00
C ALA A 158 -16.97 -6.03 2.61
N VAL A 159 -16.88 -6.44 1.34
CA VAL A 159 -17.44 -7.71 0.84
C VAL A 159 -16.77 -8.90 1.53
N ALA A 160 -15.46 -8.87 1.69
CA ALA A 160 -14.73 -9.93 2.38
C ALA A 160 -15.18 -10.08 3.85
N GLY A 161 -15.36 -8.98 4.56
CA GLY A 161 -15.87 -9.00 5.93
C GLY A 161 -17.24 -9.63 6.04
N VAL A 162 -18.18 -9.28 5.15
CA VAL A 162 -19.52 -9.88 5.12
C VAL A 162 -19.46 -11.37 4.76
N LEU A 163 -18.64 -11.75 3.79
CA LEU A 163 -18.52 -13.16 3.37
C LEU A 163 -17.81 -14.02 4.42
N ALA A 164 -16.91 -13.43 5.21
CA ALA A 164 -16.16 -14.14 6.25
C ALA A 164 -17.04 -14.59 7.43
N VAL A 165 -18.20 -14.00 7.62
CA VAL A 165 -19.15 -14.39 8.68
C VAL A 165 -19.51 -15.86 8.53
N GLY A 166 -19.19 -16.66 9.53
CA GLY A 166 -19.42 -18.12 9.58
C GLY A 166 -18.28 -19.00 9.02
N ALA A 167 -17.48 -18.54 8.08
CA ALA A 167 -16.30 -19.27 7.62
C ALA A 167 -15.29 -18.31 6.96
N TRP A 168 -14.10 -18.21 7.53
CA TRP A 168 -13.06 -17.30 7.06
C TRP A 168 -12.66 -17.49 5.59
N GLN A 169 -12.75 -18.75 5.09
CA GLN A 169 -12.44 -19.10 3.70
C GLN A 169 -13.34 -18.35 2.70
N ASN A 170 -14.57 -18.02 3.09
CA ASN A 170 -15.53 -17.34 2.23
C ASN A 170 -15.05 -15.93 1.82
N ALA A 171 -14.18 -15.28 2.62
CA ALA A 171 -13.56 -14.01 2.25
C ALA A 171 -12.86 -14.09 0.90
N PHE A 172 -12.26 -15.24 0.56
CA PHE A 172 -11.53 -15.45 -0.69
C PHE A 172 -12.43 -15.48 -1.94
N HIS A 173 -13.74 -15.72 -1.77
CA HIS A 173 -14.68 -15.59 -2.89
C HIS A 173 -14.75 -14.16 -3.45
N THR A 174 -14.35 -13.16 -2.68
CA THR A 174 -14.21 -11.77 -3.17
C THR A 174 -13.27 -11.68 -4.37
N TYR A 175 -12.28 -12.54 -4.45
CA TYR A 175 -11.33 -12.54 -5.58
C TYR A 175 -11.87 -13.14 -6.88
N LEU A 176 -13.05 -13.77 -6.89
CA LEU A 176 -13.66 -14.31 -8.11
C LEU A 176 -13.93 -13.22 -9.15
N ILE A 177 -14.08 -11.97 -8.71
CA ILE A 177 -14.19 -10.81 -9.63
C ILE A 177 -12.92 -10.60 -10.47
N ALA A 178 -11.78 -11.13 -10.06
CA ALA A 178 -10.54 -11.04 -10.85
C ALA A 178 -10.61 -11.86 -12.15
N VAL A 179 -11.42 -12.92 -12.20
CA VAL A 179 -11.55 -13.77 -13.40
C VAL A 179 -12.08 -12.99 -14.61
N PRO A 180 -13.23 -12.31 -14.55
CA PRO A 180 -13.68 -11.48 -15.69
C PRO A 180 -12.71 -10.33 -16.01
N VAL A 181 -12.03 -9.75 -15.02
CA VAL A 181 -11.02 -8.71 -15.26
C VAL A 181 -9.82 -9.26 -16.02
N LEU A 182 -9.35 -10.48 -15.70
CA LEU A 182 -8.30 -11.15 -16.46
C LEU A 182 -8.69 -11.34 -17.93
N ILE A 183 -9.91 -11.78 -18.18
CA ILE A 183 -10.44 -11.92 -19.55
C ILE A 183 -10.45 -10.55 -20.26
N MET A 184 -10.90 -9.50 -19.57
CA MET A 184 -10.89 -8.14 -20.13
C MET A 184 -9.46 -7.68 -20.48
N LEU A 185 -8.47 -7.92 -19.65
CA LEU A 185 -7.06 -7.60 -19.92
C LEU A 185 -6.53 -8.34 -21.15
N ILE A 186 -6.83 -9.63 -21.29
CA ILE A 186 -6.42 -10.44 -22.44
C ILE A 186 -7.02 -9.90 -23.73
N VAL A 187 -8.31 -9.56 -23.72
CA VAL A 187 -9.08 -9.21 -24.94
C VAL A 187 -8.85 -7.75 -25.35
N PHE A 188 -8.97 -6.83 -24.41
CA PHE A 188 -9.06 -5.40 -24.75
C PHE A 188 -7.73 -4.66 -24.64
N LEU A 189 -6.77 -5.11 -23.79
CA LEU A 189 -5.50 -4.42 -23.67
C LEU A 189 -4.69 -4.56 -24.96
N PRO A 190 -4.20 -3.45 -25.55
CA PRO A 190 -3.38 -3.49 -26.75
C PRO A 190 -1.98 -4.06 -26.45
N SER A 191 -1.34 -4.64 -27.48
CA SER A 191 0.07 -5.03 -27.41
C SER A 191 0.96 -3.78 -27.37
N MET A 192 1.87 -3.71 -26.43
CA MET A 192 2.78 -2.59 -26.19
C MET A 192 4.23 -3.07 -26.14
N LYS A 193 4.86 -3.12 -27.32
CA LYS A 193 6.26 -3.53 -27.45
C LYS A 193 7.20 -2.46 -26.90
N PRO A 194 8.37 -2.86 -26.35
CA PRO A 194 9.33 -1.93 -25.79
C PRO A 194 9.83 -0.92 -26.80
N LYS A 195 10.09 0.30 -26.33
CA LYS A 195 10.74 1.37 -27.13
C LYS A 195 12.15 0.94 -27.49
N THR A 196 12.56 1.15 -28.75
CA THR A 196 13.90 0.82 -29.22
C THR A 196 14.96 1.61 -28.40
N LYS A 197 16.10 0.99 -28.11
CA LYS A 197 17.20 1.53 -27.25
C LYS A 197 17.67 2.95 -27.61
N ALA A 198 17.43 3.44 -28.83
CA ALA A 198 17.82 4.78 -29.28
C ALA A 198 17.07 5.91 -28.54
N ALA A 199 15.79 5.71 -28.19
CA ALA A 199 15.00 6.72 -27.46
C ALA A 199 15.41 6.85 -25.97
N ASN A 200 16.00 5.80 -25.39
CA ASN A 200 16.48 5.82 -24.01
C ASN A 200 17.90 6.42 -23.87
N ALA A 201 18.66 6.54 -24.95
CA ALA A 201 20.02 7.10 -24.93
C ALA A 201 20.04 8.63 -24.85
N GLU A 202 19.04 9.29 -25.42
CA GLU A 202 18.91 10.77 -25.35
C GLU A 202 18.47 11.28 -23.96
N ALA A 203 17.77 10.47 -23.17
CA ALA A 203 17.36 10.81 -21.81
C ALA A 203 18.50 10.70 -20.76
N LYS A 204 19.63 10.11 -21.10
CA LYS A 204 20.83 10.01 -20.25
C LYS A 204 21.86 11.10 -20.56
N LYS A 205 21.52 12.37 -20.49
CA LYS A 205 22.53 13.37 -20.13
C LYS A 205 22.93 13.09 -18.69
N ILE A 206 24.15 12.59 -18.51
CA ILE A 206 24.75 12.30 -17.19
C ILE A 206 24.93 13.65 -16.50
N GLU A 207 23.96 14.04 -15.69
CA GLU A 207 24.13 15.10 -14.71
C GLU A 207 25.17 14.60 -13.70
N GLU A 208 26.22 15.36 -13.43
CA GLU A 208 27.20 15.00 -12.40
C GLU A 208 26.48 14.91 -11.04
N VAL A 209 26.30 13.69 -10.58
CA VAL A 209 25.61 13.42 -9.32
C VAL A 209 26.59 13.60 -8.17
N PRO A 210 26.39 14.56 -7.26
CA PRO A 210 27.27 14.76 -6.11
C PRO A 210 27.45 13.48 -5.31
N SER A 211 28.70 13.15 -4.93
CA SER A 211 28.95 12.00 -4.05
C SER A 211 28.21 12.19 -2.72
N GLY A 212 27.56 11.12 -2.23
CA GLY A 212 26.85 11.17 -0.96
C GLY A 212 25.43 11.76 -1.02
N TRP A 213 24.84 11.97 -2.20
CA TRP A 213 23.45 12.46 -2.36
C TRP A 213 22.42 11.66 -1.54
N TRP A 214 22.62 10.37 -1.36
CA TRP A 214 21.75 9.46 -0.62
C TRP A 214 21.78 9.68 0.90
N THR A 215 22.82 10.30 1.45
CA THR A 215 22.92 10.54 2.91
C THR A 215 21.80 11.43 3.44
N LYS A 216 21.27 12.33 2.60
CA LYS A 216 20.12 13.18 2.93
C LYS A 216 18.81 12.38 3.04
N LEU A 217 18.74 11.20 2.43
CA LEU A 217 17.57 10.32 2.50
C LEU A 217 17.53 9.46 3.77
N ILE A 218 18.67 9.20 4.42
CA ILE A 218 18.76 8.31 5.59
C ILE A 218 17.76 8.71 6.68
N PRO A 219 17.77 9.96 7.21
CA PRO A 219 16.86 10.33 8.29
C PRO A 219 15.39 10.27 7.85
N LEU A 220 15.11 10.61 6.59
CA LEU A 220 13.78 10.54 6.01
C LEU A 220 13.31 9.08 5.90
N THR A 221 14.15 8.17 5.42
CA THR A 221 13.84 6.75 5.26
C THR A 221 13.60 6.08 6.61
N ILE A 222 14.44 6.38 7.62
CA ILE A 222 14.26 5.90 9.00
C ILE A 222 12.92 6.38 9.57
N GLN A 223 12.60 7.65 9.39
CA GLN A 223 11.34 8.20 9.88
C GLN A 223 10.14 7.55 9.19
N VAL A 224 10.21 7.34 7.87
CA VAL A 224 9.16 6.63 7.11
C VAL A 224 8.96 5.24 7.67
N PHE A 225 10.02 4.49 7.93
CA PHE A 225 9.93 3.14 8.51
C PHE A 225 9.17 3.12 9.84
N PHE A 226 9.56 3.96 10.79
CA PHE A 226 8.93 3.96 12.12
C PHE A 226 7.48 4.43 12.10
N VAL A 227 7.12 5.39 11.27
CA VAL A 227 5.74 5.86 11.17
C VAL A 227 4.89 4.88 10.39
N ALA A 228 5.40 4.36 9.28
CA ALA A 228 4.70 3.39 8.46
C ALA A 228 4.41 2.09 9.23
N ILE A 229 5.35 1.59 10.04
CA ILE A 229 5.13 0.36 10.82
C ILE A 229 3.99 0.54 11.83
N CYS A 230 3.90 1.70 12.49
CA CYS A 230 2.80 2.02 13.39
C CYS A 230 1.44 2.11 12.65
N TYR A 231 1.44 2.70 11.46
CA TYR A 231 0.23 2.78 10.65
C TYR A 231 -0.18 1.41 10.09
N PHE A 232 0.76 0.59 9.65
CA PHE A 232 0.44 -0.74 9.13
C PHE A 232 0.00 -1.72 10.23
N VAL A 233 0.44 -1.55 11.48
CA VAL A 233 -0.18 -2.25 12.62
C VAL A 233 -1.66 -1.89 12.71
N LEU A 234 -2.00 -0.60 12.64
CA LEU A 234 -3.40 -0.16 12.64
C LEU A 234 -4.17 -0.72 11.44
N LEU A 235 -3.56 -0.76 10.26
CA LEU A 235 -4.25 -1.17 9.03
C LEU A 235 -4.43 -2.69 8.94
N TYR A 236 -3.38 -3.48 9.23
CA TYR A 236 -3.39 -4.93 9.01
C TYR A 236 -3.72 -5.74 10.26
N MET A 237 -3.45 -5.21 11.45
CA MET A 237 -3.64 -5.94 12.71
C MET A 237 -4.87 -5.49 13.49
N ILE A 238 -5.70 -4.61 12.92
CA ILE A 238 -6.92 -4.10 13.57
C ILE A 238 -7.89 -5.22 13.96
N ALA A 239 -7.89 -6.33 13.22
CA ALA A 239 -8.73 -7.48 13.52
C ALA A 239 -8.38 -8.08 14.89
N LEU A 240 -7.09 -8.29 15.19
CA LEU A 240 -6.66 -8.78 16.52
C LEU A 240 -7.13 -7.82 17.63
N PHE A 241 -6.95 -6.51 17.41
CA PHE A 241 -7.38 -5.50 18.37
C PHE A 241 -8.88 -5.54 18.62
N VAL A 242 -9.70 -5.60 17.57
CA VAL A 242 -11.17 -5.62 17.67
C VAL A 242 -11.64 -6.90 18.36
N THR A 243 -11.05 -8.04 18.03
CA THR A 243 -11.39 -9.34 18.61
C THR A 243 -10.99 -9.38 20.10
N ASP A 244 -9.77 -9.01 20.45
CA ASP A 244 -9.29 -8.98 21.84
C ASP A 244 -10.07 -7.98 22.71
N ALA A 245 -10.57 -6.90 22.11
CA ALA A 245 -11.43 -5.91 22.74
C ALA A 245 -12.90 -6.36 22.87
N GLY A 246 -13.31 -7.42 22.15
CA GLY A 246 -14.72 -7.84 22.05
C GLY A 246 -15.61 -6.78 21.41
N ALA A 247 -15.05 -5.96 20.51
CA ALA A 247 -15.71 -4.76 19.98
C ALA A 247 -16.49 -4.98 18.68
N GLY A 248 -16.38 -6.16 18.04
CA GLY A 248 -17.09 -6.44 16.78
C GLY A 248 -16.68 -7.76 16.14
N ASP A 249 -17.33 -8.06 15.04
CA ASP A 249 -17.15 -9.25 14.21
C ASP A 249 -16.34 -8.94 12.93
N GLU A 250 -16.17 -9.94 12.09
CA GLU A 250 -15.47 -9.83 10.81
C GLU A 250 -16.11 -8.80 9.87
N ALA A 251 -17.45 -8.68 9.89
CA ALA A 251 -18.16 -7.70 9.09
C ALA A 251 -17.83 -6.27 9.55
N PHE A 252 -17.77 -6.05 10.87
CA PHE A 252 -17.35 -4.77 11.44
C PHE A 252 -15.90 -4.43 11.07
N ILE A 253 -14.98 -5.40 11.13
CA ILE A 253 -13.56 -5.21 10.74
C ILE A 253 -13.46 -4.85 9.26
N GLY A 254 -14.20 -5.54 8.38
CA GLY A 254 -14.27 -5.22 6.96
C GLY A 254 -14.80 -3.81 6.68
N MET A 255 -15.80 -3.35 7.43
CA MET A 255 -16.29 -1.98 7.37
C MET A 255 -15.25 -0.96 7.83
N LEU A 256 -14.51 -1.24 8.90
CA LEU A 256 -13.42 -0.38 9.37
C LEU A 256 -12.33 -0.20 8.31
N ALA A 257 -11.87 -1.30 7.69
CA ALA A 257 -10.88 -1.27 6.62
C ALA A 257 -11.36 -0.45 5.42
N SER A 258 -12.62 -0.63 5.04
CA SER A 258 -13.26 0.13 3.95
C SER A 258 -13.36 1.61 4.28
N ALA A 259 -13.85 1.96 5.46
CA ALA A 259 -14.00 3.34 5.91
C ALA A 259 -12.65 4.06 5.99
N SER A 260 -11.60 3.38 6.50
CA SER A 260 -10.24 3.90 6.52
C SER A 260 -9.71 4.20 5.13
N THR A 261 -9.92 3.28 4.19
CA THR A 261 -9.44 3.41 2.80
C THR A 261 -10.15 4.56 2.07
N ILE A 262 -11.47 4.71 2.26
CA ILE A 262 -12.23 5.84 1.72
C ILE A 262 -11.76 7.16 2.34
N ALA A 263 -11.55 7.18 3.66
CA ALA A 263 -11.04 8.36 4.35
C ALA A 263 -9.63 8.75 3.84
N ALA A 264 -8.76 7.77 3.58
CA ALA A 264 -7.43 8.00 2.99
C ALA A 264 -7.54 8.57 1.56
N ALA A 265 -8.48 8.10 0.74
CA ALA A 265 -8.72 8.67 -0.58
C ALA A 265 -9.14 10.14 -0.48
N ILE A 266 -10.08 10.47 0.41
CA ILE A 266 -10.51 11.85 0.66
C ILE A 266 -9.33 12.71 1.17
N GLY A 267 -8.54 12.19 2.12
CA GLY A 267 -7.34 12.86 2.64
C GLY A 267 -6.33 13.18 1.53
N SER A 268 -6.14 12.26 0.58
CA SER A 268 -5.26 12.46 -0.58
C SER A 268 -5.73 13.61 -1.47
N PHE A 269 -7.03 13.77 -1.72
CA PHE A 269 -7.58 14.92 -2.46
C PHE A 269 -7.38 16.24 -1.73
N VAL A 270 -7.50 16.22 -0.40
CA VAL A 270 -7.34 17.43 0.44
C VAL A 270 -5.87 17.78 0.65
N PHE A 271 -4.95 16.83 0.45
CA PHE A 271 -3.51 17.04 0.66
C PHE A 271 -2.96 18.25 -0.11
N GLY A 272 -3.25 18.38 -1.42
CA GLY A 272 -2.72 19.45 -2.26
C GLY A 272 -3.00 20.86 -1.72
N PRO A 273 -4.26 21.26 -1.49
CA PRO A 273 -4.62 22.55 -0.88
C PRO A 273 -4.00 22.79 0.51
N VAL A 274 -3.91 21.76 1.35
CA VAL A 274 -3.30 21.85 2.69
C VAL A 274 -1.79 21.99 2.57
N TYR A 275 -1.14 21.23 1.70
CA TYR A 275 0.29 21.34 1.43
C TYR A 275 0.67 22.74 0.90
N ALA A 276 -0.15 23.32 0.03
CA ALA A 276 0.08 24.68 -0.47
C ALA A 276 0.15 25.72 0.67
N ARG A 277 -0.62 25.54 1.76
CA ARG A 277 -0.64 26.43 2.92
C ARG A 277 0.42 26.11 3.98
N MET A 278 0.58 24.83 4.31
CA MET A 278 1.42 24.37 5.42
C MET A 278 2.85 23.99 5.00
N LYS A 279 3.08 23.74 3.69
CA LYS A 279 4.40 23.36 3.16
C LYS A 279 5.02 22.21 3.96
N ASN A 280 6.27 22.39 4.42
CA ASN A 280 7.02 21.38 5.16
C ASN A 280 6.48 21.05 6.57
N ALA A 281 5.41 21.72 7.04
CA ALA A 281 4.78 21.41 8.32
C ALA A 281 3.54 20.51 8.21
N VAL A 282 3.10 20.18 6.98
CA VAL A 282 1.83 19.47 6.72
C VAL A 282 1.74 18.10 7.42
N TYR A 283 2.85 17.39 7.56
CA TYR A 283 2.89 16.06 8.15
C TYR A 283 2.90 16.06 9.70
N LEU A 284 3.27 17.17 10.34
CA LEU A 284 3.41 17.23 11.80
C LEU A 284 2.07 16.99 12.52
N PRO A 285 0.96 17.67 12.19
CA PRO A 285 -0.32 17.39 12.83
C PRO A 285 -0.78 15.96 12.66
N SER A 286 -0.51 15.32 11.50
CA SER A 286 -0.94 13.95 11.25
C SER A 286 -0.32 12.93 12.21
N LEU A 287 0.94 13.12 12.61
CA LEU A 287 1.63 12.26 13.58
C LEU A 287 0.95 12.32 14.96
N PHE A 288 0.65 13.52 15.45
CA PHE A 288 -0.02 13.69 16.74
C PHE A 288 -1.45 13.19 16.73
N ILE A 289 -2.21 13.47 15.66
CA ILE A 289 -3.59 13.01 15.50
C ILE A 289 -3.63 11.47 15.45
N MET A 290 -2.79 10.83 14.63
CA MET A 290 -2.72 9.37 14.57
C MET A 290 -2.29 8.77 15.90
N GLY A 291 -1.23 9.32 16.53
CA GLY A 291 -0.76 8.84 17.83
C GLY A 291 -1.84 8.93 18.91
N LEU A 292 -2.58 10.04 18.95
CA LEU A 292 -3.69 10.23 19.89
C LEU A 292 -4.84 9.25 19.60
N CYS A 293 -5.22 9.05 18.33
CA CYS A 293 -6.26 8.09 17.95
C CYS A 293 -5.90 6.68 18.41
N VAL A 294 -4.65 6.24 18.19
CA VAL A 294 -4.18 4.91 18.60
C VAL A 294 -4.24 4.73 20.12
N ILE A 295 -3.89 5.75 20.90
CA ILE A 295 -3.97 5.71 22.37
C ILE A 295 -5.43 5.71 22.82
N VAL A 296 -6.26 6.60 22.29
CA VAL A 296 -7.67 6.75 22.69
C VAL A 296 -8.47 5.47 22.43
N MET A 297 -8.27 4.83 21.27
CA MET A 297 -8.98 3.58 20.97
C MET A 297 -8.56 2.43 21.90
N ALA A 298 -7.31 2.42 22.38
CA ALA A 298 -6.86 1.41 23.33
C ALA A 298 -7.36 1.65 24.75
N LEU A 299 -7.48 2.92 25.16
CA LEU A 299 -8.02 3.26 26.49
C LEU A 299 -9.54 3.11 26.57
N PHE A 300 -10.24 3.30 25.48
CA PHE A 300 -11.70 3.25 25.39
C PHE A 300 -12.14 2.39 24.19
N PRO A 301 -11.95 1.05 24.25
CA PRO A 301 -12.16 0.16 23.12
C PRO A 301 -13.64 -0.11 22.84
N SER A 302 -14.39 0.93 22.46
CA SER A 302 -15.79 0.80 22.04
C SER A 302 -15.89 0.85 20.51
N PRO A 303 -16.88 0.19 19.88
CA PRO A 303 -17.05 0.17 18.43
C PRO A 303 -17.08 1.58 17.82
N LEU A 304 -17.74 2.53 18.47
CA LEU A 304 -17.83 3.92 17.99
C LEU A 304 -16.46 4.62 18.02
N ILE A 305 -15.72 4.51 19.12
CA ILE A 305 -14.42 5.17 19.27
C ILE A 305 -13.42 4.56 18.30
N ILE A 306 -13.40 3.23 18.16
CA ILE A 306 -12.56 2.54 17.19
C ILE A 306 -12.85 3.05 15.78
N THR A 307 -14.14 3.11 15.39
CA THR A 307 -14.55 3.59 14.06
C THR A 307 -14.07 5.02 13.80
N VAL A 308 -14.31 5.94 14.74
CA VAL A 308 -13.91 7.34 14.61
C VAL A 308 -12.39 7.47 14.51
N CYS A 309 -11.64 6.78 15.37
CA CYS A 309 -10.17 6.83 15.37
C CYS A 309 -9.57 6.24 14.09
N VAL A 310 -10.13 5.14 13.58
CA VAL A 310 -9.67 4.50 12.33
C VAL A 310 -9.94 5.39 11.13
N ILE A 311 -11.12 6.03 11.05
CA ILE A 311 -11.46 6.98 9.97
C ILE A 311 -10.54 8.20 10.01
N ILE A 312 -10.33 8.79 11.18
CA ILE A 312 -9.44 9.95 11.33
C ILE A 312 -8.00 9.59 10.96
N SER A 313 -7.51 8.43 11.42
CA SER A 313 -6.16 7.96 11.10
C SER A 313 -6.00 7.72 9.60
N GLY A 314 -6.98 7.10 8.95
CA GLY A 314 -7.01 6.93 7.50
C GLY A 314 -6.99 8.26 6.76
N PHE A 315 -7.80 9.24 7.19
CA PHE A 315 -7.85 10.57 6.57
C PHE A 315 -6.53 11.35 6.67
N VAL A 316 -5.83 11.27 7.80
CA VAL A 316 -4.58 12.03 7.99
C VAL A 316 -3.33 11.31 7.48
N TRP A 317 -3.39 10.00 7.22
CA TRP A 317 -2.26 9.22 6.68
C TRP A 317 -1.67 9.80 5.40
N PRO A 318 -2.46 10.21 4.38
CA PRO A 318 -1.93 10.79 3.16
C PRO A 318 -1.14 12.08 3.36
N PHE A 319 -1.42 12.87 4.39
CA PHE A 319 -0.65 14.09 4.69
C PHE A 319 0.81 13.76 5.06
N TYR A 320 1.01 12.62 5.71
CA TYR A 320 2.33 12.08 5.97
C TYR A 320 2.93 11.45 4.71
N PHE A 321 2.24 10.47 4.14
CA PHE A 321 2.71 9.65 3.04
C PHE A 321 3.08 10.49 1.80
N CYS A 322 2.15 11.29 1.28
CA CYS A 322 2.40 12.12 0.11
C CYS A 322 3.51 13.16 0.35
N PHE A 323 3.59 13.73 1.55
CA PHE A 323 4.66 14.66 1.90
C PHE A 323 6.05 14.00 1.76
N PHE A 324 6.24 12.80 2.31
CA PHE A 324 7.53 12.15 2.28
C PHE A 324 7.94 11.68 0.89
N TYR A 325 7.00 11.22 0.07
CA TYR A 325 7.26 10.90 -1.34
C TYR A 325 7.60 12.15 -2.17
N THR A 326 6.96 13.28 -1.93
CA THR A 326 7.33 14.55 -2.57
C THR A 326 8.71 15.00 -2.07
N ARG A 327 8.94 14.96 -0.76
CA ARG A 327 10.18 15.45 -0.16
C ARG A 327 11.41 14.65 -0.58
N CYS A 328 11.29 13.33 -0.76
CA CYS A 328 12.43 12.52 -1.18
C CYS A 328 12.92 12.91 -2.58
N THR A 329 12.04 13.33 -3.50
CA THR A 329 12.42 13.79 -4.83
C THR A 329 13.04 15.19 -4.83
N GLU A 330 12.65 16.06 -3.90
CA GLU A 330 13.23 17.39 -3.74
C GLU A 330 14.66 17.39 -3.14
N LEU A 331 14.99 16.36 -2.35
CA LEU A 331 16.27 16.26 -1.65
C LEU A 331 17.42 15.76 -2.53
N VAL A 332 17.10 15.27 -3.72
CA VAL A 332 18.06 14.62 -4.63
C VAL A 332 18.04 15.27 -6.02
N PRO A 333 19.10 15.11 -6.83
CA PRO A 333 19.08 15.54 -8.21
C PRO A 333 17.95 14.86 -9.01
N ALA A 334 17.37 15.57 -9.99
CA ALA A 334 16.24 15.06 -10.78
C ALA A 334 16.53 13.70 -11.44
N SER A 335 17.77 13.47 -11.87
CA SER A 335 18.23 12.18 -12.43
C SER A 335 18.19 11.02 -11.42
N ARG A 336 18.05 11.27 -10.13
CA ARG A 336 18.01 10.29 -9.04
C ARG A 336 16.66 10.22 -8.31
N ALA A 337 15.68 11.01 -8.73
CA ALA A 337 14.36 11.04 -8.11
C ALA A 337 13.69 9.66 -8.06
N GLY A 338 13.78 8.87 -9.15
CA GLY A 338 13.25 7.51 -9.18
C GLY A 338 13.95 6.55 -8.20
N THR A 339 15.29 6.69 -8.03
CA THR A 339 16.03 5.89 -7.03
C THR A 339 15.65 6.28 -5.61
N ALA A 340 15.44 7.58 -5.35
CA ALA A 340 15.04 8.08 -4.04
C ALA A 340 13.64 7.57 -3.65
N THR A 341 12.67 7.64 -4.56
CA THR A 341 11.33 7.08 -4.32
C THR A 341 11.35 5.58 -4.09
N SER A 342 12.22 4.83 -4.80
CA SER A 342 12.38 3.39 -4.58
C SER A 342 12.96 3.07 -3.20
N ILE A 343 13.93 3.84 -2.69
CA ILE A 343 14.48 3.67 -1.33
C ILE A 343 13.38 3.87 -0.28
N VAL A 344 12.57 4.93 -0.43
CA VAL A 344 11.43 5.19 0.48
C VAL A 344 10.38 4.09 0.39
N ALA A 345 10.05 3.62 -0.82
CA ALA A 345 9.10 2.53 -1.03
C ALA A 345 9.57 1.19 -0.42
N VAL A 346 10.88 0.89 -0.48
CA VAL A 346 11.45 -0.29 0.19
C VAL A 346 11.31 -0.19 1.70
N SER A 347 11.53 1.00 2.27
CA SER A 347 11.35 1.23 3.71
C SER A 347 9.89 1.05 4.13
N ASP A 348 8.97 1.59 3.35
CA ASP A 348 7.52 1.46 3.55
C ASP A 348 7.07 -0.01 3.46
N GLY A 349 7.51 -0.73 2.42
CA GLY A 349 7.23 -2.16 2.26
C GLY A 349 7.84 -3.04 3.36
N ALA A 350 9.04 -2.71 3.84
CA ALA A 350 9.65 -3.40 4.98
C ALA A 350 8.85 -3.15 6.27
N ALA A 351 8.33 -1.95 6.47
CA ALA A 351 7.45 -1.63 7.59
C ALA A 351 6.12 -2.41 7.52
N ALA A 352 5.51 -2.49 6.33
CA ALA A 352 4.30 -3.27 6.09
C ALA A 352 4.51 -4.75 6.40
N ALA A 353 5.62 -5.33 5.95
CA ALA A 353 5.94 -6.73 6.20
C ALA A 353 6.32 -7.00 7.66
N GLY A 354 6.93 -6.04 8.35
CA GLY A 354 7.40 -6.17 9.73
C GLY A 354 6.33 -5.90 10.79
N CYS A 355 5.20 -5.28 10.44
CA CYS A 355 4.23 -4.79 11.43
C CYS A 355 3.60 -5.91 12.27
N SER A 356 3.28 -7.05 11.66
CA SER A 356 2.72 -8.21 12.38
C SER A 356 3.72 -8.81 13.36
N TYR A 357 4.98 -8.99 12.92
CA TYR A 357 6.06 -9.52 13.78
C TYR A 357 6.34 -8.60 14.95
N LEU A 358 6.29 -7.28 14.75
CA LEU A 358 6.50 -6.31 15.83
C LEU A 358 5.37 -6.38 16.85
N LEU A 359 4.11 -6.42 16.42
CA LEU A 359 2.96 -6.52 17.32
C LEU A 359 3.03 -7.82 18.13
N THR A 360 3.14 -8.97 17.46
CA THR A 360 3.12 -10.27 18.13
C THR A 360 4.36 -10.48 19.00
N GLY A 361 5.52 -9.98 18.55
CA GLY A 361 6.74 -9.97 19.37
C GLY A 361 6.61 -9.15 20.66
N LEU A 362 5.93 -7.99 20.60
CA LEU A 362 5.64 -7.19 21.79
C LEU A 362 4.62 -7.90 22.69
N MET A 363 3.58 -8.52 22.13
CA MET A 363 2.62 -9.31 22.90
C MET A 363 3.32 -10.46 23.64
N GLY A 364 4.19 -11.21 22.96
CA GLY A 364 4.97 -12.29 23.55
C GLY A 364 5.95 -11.84 24.62
N ALA A 365 6.62 -10.69 24.41
CA ALA A 365 7.60 -10.15 25.38
C ALA A 365 6.95 -9.56 26.63
N THR A 366 5.74 -8.98 26.50
CA THR A 366 5.04 -8.32 27.61
C THR A 366 4.02 -9.23 28.31
N GLY A 367 3.58 -10.32 27.65
CA GLY A 367 2.48 -11.15 28.09
C GLY A 367 1.11 -10.48 28.01
N MET A 368 1.01 -9.32 27.34
CA MET A 368 -0.23 -8.59 27.15
C MET A 368 -0.90 -9.01 25.82
N ASN A 369 -2.23 -8.83 25.75
CA ASN A 369 -2.96 -8.95 24.49
C ASN A 369 -2.72 -7.73 23.60
N SER A 370 -3.31 -7.74 22.38
CA SER A 370 -3.14 -6.65 21.42
C SER A 370 -3.58 -5.29 21.98
N VAL A 371 -4.70 -5.24 22.72
CA VAL A 371 -5.21 -4.00 23.33
C VAL A 371 -4.21 -3.39 24.29
N GLY A 372 -3.51 -4.23 25.09
CA GLY A 372 -2.51 -3.79 26.08
C GLY A 372 -1.25 -3.20 25.45
N VAL A 373 -0.79 -3.74 24.30
CA VAL A 373 0.40 -3.24 23.60
C VAL A 373 0.09 -2.10 22.62
N TRP A 374 -1.15 -1.91 22.22
CA TRP A 374 -1.55 -0.90 21.21
C TRP A 374 -1.10 0.52 21.52
N PRO A 375 -1.18 1.03 22.77
CA PRO A 375 -0.72 2.38 23.13
C PRO A 375 0.74 2.65 22.81
N ILE A 376 1.59 1.62 22.77
CA ILE A 376 3.03 1.74 22.48
C ILE A 376 3.21 2.38 21.08
N PHE A 377 2.42 1.96 20.08
CA PHE A 377 2.48 2.51 18.73
C PHE A 377 2.05 3.98 18.69
N GLY A 378 1.04 4.34 19.48
CA GLY A 378 0.61 5.73 19.63
C GLY A 378 1.69 6.61 20.27
N VAL A 379 2.37 6.11 21.30
CA VAL A 379 3.48 6.81 21.96
C VAL A 379 4.66 6.98 21.00
N ILE A 380 5.00 5.95 20.19
CA ILE A 380 6.04 6.05 19.16
C ILE A 380 5.71 7.17 18.16
N LEU A 381 4.47 7.24 17.67
CA LEU A 381 4.04 8.29 16.75
C LEU A 381 4.16 9.70 17.37
N ILE A 382 3.79 9.86 18.63
CA ILE A 382 3.93 11.14 19.34
C ILE A 382 5.40 11.51 19.53
N ILE A 383 6.26 10.56 19.92
CA ILE A 383 7.70 10.80 20.07
C ILE A 383 8.32 11.23 18.74
N VAL A 384 8.01 10.51 17.65
CA VAL A 384 8.48 10.88 16.29
C VAL A 384 7.95 12.26 15.91
N GLY A 385 6.70 12.59 16.27
CA GLY A 385 6.10 13.91 16.08
C GLY A 385 6.87 15.01 16.81
N VAL A 386 7.18 14.81 18.08
CA VAL A 386 7.95 15.76 18.90
C VAL A 386 9.37 15.96 18.33
N VAL A 387 10.08 14.87 18.01
CA VAL A 387 11.42 14.95 17.40
C VAL A 387 11.37 15.70 16.07
N SER A 388 10.36 15.42 15.25
CA SER A 388 10.14 16.12 13.97
C SER A 388 9.85 17.60 14.15
N CYS A 389 9.08 17.99 15.15
CA CYS A 389 8.84 19.40 15.50
C CYS A 389 10.13 20.11 15.91
N ILE A 390 10.92 19.49 16.77
CA ILE A 390 12.22 20.05 17.23
C ILE A 390 13.15 20.24 16.01
N TRP A 391 13.23 19.25 15.15
CA TRP A 391 14.07 19.35 13.95
C TRP A 391 13.56 20.41 12.97
N PHE A 392 12.26 20.50 12.76
CA PHE A 392 11.63 21.51 11.91
C PHE A 392 11.96 22.93 12.40
N VAL A 393 11.84 23.19 13.72
CA VAL A 393 12.15 24.50 14.32
C VAL A 393 13.65 24.81 14.22
N ALA A 394 14.52 23.82 14.47
CA ALA A 394 15.97 23.97 14.40
C ALA A 394 16.47 24.30 12.99
N THR A 395 15.90 23.63 11.97
CA THR A 395 16.27 23.88 10.55
C THR A 395 15.77 25.22 10.06
N ARG A 396 14.57 25.65 10.50
CA ARG A 396 14.01 26.96 10.15
C ARG A 396 14.83 28.12 10.74
N LYS A 397 15.33 27.98 11.97
CA LYS A 397 16.22 28.99 12.60
C LYS A 397 17.53 29.14 11.83
N LYS A 398 18.12 28.04 11.33
CA LYS A 398 19.33 28.10 10.52
C LYS A 398 19.11 28.77 9.16
N ALA A 399 17.95 28.58 8.53
CA ALA A 399 17.62 29.20 7.25
C ALA A 399 17.28 30.71 7.38
N VAL A 400 16.93 31.21 8.56
CA VAL A 400 16.70 32.65 8.83
C VAL A 400 18.00 33.34 9.28
N ALA A 401 18.98 32.57 9.79
CA ALA A 401 20.26 33.10 10.26
C ALA A 401 21.38 33.08 9.18
N ALA A 402 21.11 32.45 8.02
CA ALA A 402 21.98 32.45 6.83
C ALA A 402 21.44 33.37 5.75
#